data_29460367fdab0386903c1a20b2c08461
#
_entry.id   29460367fdab0386903c1a20b2c08461
#
_cell.length_a   1.000
_cell.length_b   1.000
_cell.length_c   1.000
_cell.angle_alpha   90.00
_cell.angle_beta   90.00
_cell.angle_gamma   90.00
#
_symmetry.space_group_name_H-M   'P 1'
#
loop_
_entity.id
_entity.type
_entity.pdbx_description
1 polymer ?
#
loop_
_entity_poly.entity_id
_entity_poly.type
_entity_poly.pdbx_seq_one_letter_code
_entity_poly.pdbx_strand_id
1 'polypeptide(L)'
;VIPIMEGQILRRFLPASRAGRALTVGAALLSAGAALAPAGSAAASTVPASRHTVDYVALGDSYASAPLVPTQVDATCLRSDSNYASLVARSRSASLTDVTCSGATTADMTASQTEGVPAQLDALNRGTDLVTITIGGNDIGFSTVLGTCAQLTSADPTGSPCRTHFAGSGDDQITQAVADTGPKVAKVLRSIHRRAPHARVVVVGYPDLFPDDGVGCTSKTVPLAMGDFAWLRDKEKELNSMLARQARHGGAQYVNTYTPTVGHDLCKPTGERWIETFAPETPAAPVHPNATGESAMAGAVKAALARHGRH
;
A
#
# COMPACT_ATOMS: atom_id res chain seq x y z
N VAL A 1 33.15 -29.86 1.09
CA VAL A 1 34.35 -29.68 1.90
C VAL A 1 34.86 -28.28 1.66
N ILE A 2 34.52 -27.33 2.52
CA ILE A 2 35.06 -25.96 2.52
C ILE A 2 35.21 -25.58 3.98
N PRO A 3 36.34 -25.08 4.44
CA PRO A 3 36.56 -24.79 5.83
C PRO A 3 36.13 -23.42 6.28
N ILE A 4 35.67 -23.39 7.52
CA ILE A 4 35.36 -22.27 8.38
C ILE A 4 36.65 -21.50 8.73
N MET A 5 36.58 -20.17 8.72
CA MET A 5 37.58 -19.33 9.42
C MET A 5 36.87 -18.41 10.41
N GLU A 6 37.08 -18.68 11.68
CA GLU A 6 36.90 -17.79 12.82
C GLU A 6 37.99 -16.72 12.86
N GLY A 7 37.69 -15.57 13.41
CA GLY A 7 38.65 -14.50 13.72
C GLY A 7 38.03 -13.40 14.56
N GLN A 8 37.95 -13.57 15.78
CA GLN A 8 38.31 -12.91 17.05
C GLN A 8 38.50 -11.37 17.03
N ILE A 9 37.63 -10.68 17.78
CA ILE A 9 37.80 -9.83 18.98
C ILE A 9 38.97 -8.84 18.96
N LEU A 10 38.68 -7.55 19.08
CA LEU A 10 39.44 -6.65 19.95
C LEU A 10 38.53 -5.54 20.55
N ARG A 11 38.33 -5.64 21.85
CA ARG A 11 37.86 -4.58 22.74
C ARG A 11 38.95 -3.52 22.91
N ARG A 12 38.63 -2.25 22.92
CA ARG A 12 39.44 -1.22 23.60
C ARG A 12 38.58 -0.30 24.44
N PHE A 13 39.08 -0.15 25.66
CA PHE A 13 38.56 0.53 26.82
C PHE A 13 38.76 2.07 26.74
N LEU A 14 37.95 2.75 27.49
CA LEU A 14 37.87 4.13 27.99
C LEU A 14 39.21 4.81 28.37
N PRO A 15 39.23 6.14 28.62
CA PRO A 15 38.80 6.58 29.94
C PRO A 15 38.01 7.93 30.01
N ALA A 16 37.32 8.09 31.15
CA ALA A 16 36.71 9.27 31.62
C ALA A 16 37.70 10.31 32.17
N SER A 17 37.39 11.60 32.05
CA SER A 17 38.00 12.63 32.88
C SER A 17 36.98 13.52 33.52
N ARG A 18 37.06 13.65 34.85
CA ARG A 18 36.39 14.57 35.74
C ARG A 18 37.22 15.85 35.89
N ALA A 19 36.54 16.91 36.29
CA ALA A 19 36.95 18.07 37.05
C ALA A 19 36.58 19.37 36.31
N GLY A 20 36.11 20.43 36.92
CA GLY A 20 36.07 20.81 38.35
C GLY A 20 35.24 22.06 38.53
N ARG A 21 34.78 22.23 39.75
CA ARG A 21 34.03 23.37 40.26
C ARG A 21 34.99 24.61 40.42
N ALA A 22 34.47 25.79 40.12
CA ALA A 22 34.98 27.03 40.73
C ALA A 22 33.79 27.90 41.17
N LEU A 23 33.68 28.08 42.48
CA LEU A 23 32.88 29.12 43.13
C LEU A 23 33.71 30.42 43.14
N THR A 24 33.10 31.53 42.78
CA THR A 24 33.57 32.86 43.20
C THR A 24 32.40 33.65 43.77
N VAL A 25 32.54 33.99 45.04
CA VAL A 25 31.70 34.92 45.82
C VAL A 25 32.24 36.33 45.56
N GLY A 26 31.37 37.26 45.25
CA GLY A 26 31.70 38.68 45.15
C GLY A 26 30.54 39.55 45.66
N ALA A 27 30.85 40.35 46.68
CA ALA A 27 29.94 41.06 47.59
C ALA A 27 29.30 42.31 46.94
N ALA A 28 28.25 42.73 47.60
CA ALA A 28 27.30 43.80 47.35
C ALA A 28 27.88 45.23 47.29
N LEU A 29 27.17 46.05 46.50
CA LEU A 29 27.00 47.48 46.83
C LEU A 29 25.60 47.97 46.42
N LEU A 30 24.81 48.42 47.41
CA LEU A 30 23.53 49.06 47.25
C LEU A 30 23.71 50.46 46.66
N SER A 31 22.99 50.78 45.59
CA SER A 31 22.66 52.15 45.23
C SER A 31 21.20 52.23 44.79
N ALA A 32 20.39 52.93 45.60
CA ALA A 32 19.01 53.24 45.31
C ALA A 32 18.92 54.30 44.21
N GLY A 33 18.44 53.90 43.03
CA GLY A 33 18.07 54.80 41.91
C GLY A 33 16.65 54.49 41.51
N ALA A 34 15.71 55.40 41.82
CA ALA A 34 14.34 55.30 41.28
C ALA A 34 14.37 55.61 39.76
N ALA A 35 14.18 54.61 38.95
CA ALA A 35 13.99 54.77 37.49
C ALA A 35 12.58 54.34 37.13
N LEU A 36 11.80 55.25 36.55
CA LEU A 36 10.53 54.96 35.89
C LEU A 36 10.77 53.89 34.81
N ALA A 37 10.13 52.74 35.02
CA ALA A 37 10.14 51.67 34.00
C ALA A 37 9.14 52.02 32.88
N PRO A 38 9.55 52.02 31.62
CA PRO A 38 8.60 52.02 30.54
C PRO A 38 7.86 50.67 30.55
N ALA A 39 6.53 50.72 30.39
CA ALA A 39 5.69 49.53 30.22
C ALA A 39 6.15 48.76 28.96
N GLY A 40 7.03 47.77 29.16
CA GLY A 40 7.44 46.87 28.10
C GLY A 40 6.27 46.00 27.71
N SER A 41 5.77 46.22 26.52
CA SER A 41 4.84 45.28 25.88
C SER A 41 5.49 43.90 25.89
N ALA A 42 4.96 42.98 26.69
CA ALA A 42 5.32 41.59 26.66
C ALA A 42 4.90 41.02 25.26
N ALA A 43 5.84 40.94 24.35
CA ALA A 43 5.63 40.20 23.12
C ALA A 43 5.38 38.75 23.53
N ALA A 44 4.12 38.31 23.39
CA ALA A 44 3.75 36.93 23.57
C ALA A 44 4.53 36.14 22.51
N SER A 45 5.56 35.40 22.96
CA SER A 45 6.26 34.43 22.14
C SER A 45 5.22 33.37 21.76
N THR A 46 4.69 33.45 20.54
CA THR A 46 3.88 32.36 19.96
C THR A 46 4.84 31.21 19.70
N VAL A 47 4.90 30.27 20.64
CA VAL A 47 5.53 28.98 20.40
C VAL A 47 4.81 28.38 19.21
N PRO A 48 5.48 28.09 18.08
CA PRO A 48 4.82 27.47 16.96
C PRO A 48 4.28 26.14 17.45
N ALA A 49 2.96 25.96 17.35
CA ALA A 49 2.33 24.68 17.64
C ALA A 49 3.04 23.61 16.80
N SER A 50 3.65 22.63 17.44
CA SER A 50 4.28 21.51 16.74
C SER A 50 3.20 20.87 15.86
N ARG A 51 3.38 20.95 14.54
CA ARG A 51 2.46 20.28 13.61
C ARG A 51 2.55 18.80 13.89
N HIS A 52 1.43 18.20 14.29
CA HIS A 52 1.34 16.76 14.46
C HIS A 52 1.66 16.08 13.12
N THR A 53 2.71 15.25 13.11
CA THR A 53 3.05 14.43 11.95
C THR A 53 2.05 13.29 11.88
N VAL A 54 1.42 13.10 10.75
CA VAL A 54 0.43 12.03 10.53
C VAL A 54 1.11 10.67 10.62
N ASP A 55 0.71 9.84 11.57
CA ASP A 55 1.13 8.43 11.65
C ASP A 55 0.32 7.59 10.68
N TYR A 56 0.98 7.15 9.61
CA TYR A 56 0.37 6.43 8.49
C TYR A 56 0.85 4.98 8.45
N VAL A 57 -0.08 4.01 8.45
CA VAL A 57 0.19 2.59 8.26
C VAL A 57 -0.40 2.13 6.94
N ALA A 58 0.42 1.53 6.08
CA ALA A 58 0.00 0.91 4.82
C ALA A 58 -0.02 -0.61 4.98
N LEU A 59 -1.19 -1.20 4.65
CA LEU A 59 -1.47 -2.63 4.64
C LEU A 59 -1.81 -3.07 3.23
N GLY A 60 -1.61 -4.35 2.93
CA GLY A 60 -2.11 -4.89 1.68
C GLY A 60 -1.22 -5.92 1.01
N ASP A 61 -1.61 -6.22 -0.23
CA ASP A 61 -1.00 -7.21 -1.10
C ASP A 61 0.00 -6.59 -2.10
N SER A 62 0.24 -7.28 -3.22
CA SER A 62 1.19 -6.84 -4.25
C SER A 62 0.81 -5.52 -4.93
N TYR A 63 -0.48 -5.18 -5.02
CA TYR A 63 -0.92 -3.89 -5.56
C TYR A 63 -0.68 -2.72 -4.62
N ALA A 64 -0.35 -3.01 -3.36
CA ALA A 64 0.09 -2.01 -2.39
C ALA A 64 1.60 -2.03 -2.17
N SER A 65 2.28 -3.17 -2.40
CA SER A 65 3.73 -3.29 -2.21
C SER A 65 4.55 -2.86 -3.44
N ALA A 66 3.97 -2.86 -4.65
CA ALA A 66 4.62 -2.53 -5.92
C ALA A 66 5.84 -3.42 -6.23
N PRO A 67 5.63 -4.75 -6.41
CA PRO A 67 6.72 -5.67 -6.60
C PRO A 67 7.51 -5.34 -7.87
N LEU A 68 8.84 -5.36 -7.74
CA LEU A 68 9.83 -5.07 -8.77
C LEU A 68 9.86 -3.63 -9.30
N VAL A 69 8.99 -2.73 -8.83
CA VAL A 69 9.15 -1.29 -9.09
C VAL A 69 10.35 -0.78 -8.29
N PRO A 70 11.32 -0.07 -8.90
CA PRO A 70 12.47 0.48 -8.18
C PRO A 70 12.08 1.61 -7.21
N THR A 71 12.67 1.72 -6.02
CA THR A 71 13.65 0.86 -5.39
C THR A 71 12.96 -0.14 -4.45
N GLN A 72 13.36 -1.41 -4.51
CA GLN A 72 12.84 -2.41 -3.58
C GLN A 72 13.52 -2.23 -2.22
N VAL A 73 12.73 -2.05 -1.15
CA VAL A 73 13.19 -1.84 0.24
C VAL A 73 12.98 -3.05 1.14
N ASP A 74 12.23 -4.04 0.66
CA ASP A 74 12.00 -5.31 1.34
C ASP A 74 11.90 -6.42 0.28
N ALA A 75 12.91 -7.29 0.24
CA ALA A 75 12.99 -8.36 -0.75
C ALA A 75 12.03 -9.52 -0.47
N THR A 76 11.65 -9.76 0.79
CA THR A 76 10.73 -10.84 1.16
C THR A 76 9.31 -10.49 0.73
N CYS A 77 8.90 -9.26 0.99
CA CYS A 77 7.57 -8.76 0.62
C CYS A 77 7.52 -8.16 -0.79
N LEU A 78 8.65 -8.09 -1.51
CA LEU A 78 8.77 -7.41 -2.80
C LEU A 78 8.16 -5.99 -2.71
N ARG A 79 8.57 -5.24 -1.68
CA ARG A 79 8.01 -3.91 -1.40
C ARG A 79 8.95 -2.82 -1.89
N SER A 80 8.36 -1.86 -2.62
CA SER A 80 9.03 -0.70 -3.17
C SER A 80 8.83 0.54 -2.32
N ASP A 81 9.83 1.43 -2.27
CA ASP A 81 9.67 2.80 -1.76
C ASP A 81 8.91 3.72 -2.73
N SER A 82 8.58 3.22 -3.91
CA SER A 82 7.84 3.94 -4.97
C SER A 82 6.41 3.41 -5.16
N ASN A 83 5.90 2.62 -4.22
CA ASN A 83 4.50 2.22 -4.16
C ASN A 83 3.57 3.40 -3.84
N TYR A 84 2.26 3.25 -4.08
CA TYR A 84 1.32 4.35 -3.87
C TYR A 84 1.34 4.90 -2.44
N ALA A 85 1.55 4.05 -1.43
CA ALA A 85 1.57 4.45 -0.02
C ALA A 85 2.76 5.36 0.28
N SER A 86 3.95 5.02 -0.20
CA SER A 86 5.16 5.84 -0.10
C SER A 86 5.01 7.18 -0.81
N LEU A 87 4.37 7.19 -2.00
CA LEU A 87 4.07 8.42 -2.75
C LEU A 87 3.08 9.33 -2.02
N VAL A 88 2.09 8.76 -1.35
CA VAL A 88 1.13 9.49 -0.50
C VAL A 88 1.83 10.04 0.73
N ALA A 89 2.62 9.25 1.44
CA ALA A 89 3.33 9.65 2.65
C ALA A 89 4.27 10.84 2.38
N ARG A 90 5.07 10.77 1.33
CA ARG A 90 5.96 11.88 0.91
C ARG A 90 5.18 13.16 0.64
N SER A 91 4.05 13.08 -0.05
CA SER A 91 3.24 14.26 -0.39
C SER A 91 2.57 14.93 0.82
N ARG A 92 2.46 14.23 1.93
CA ARG A 92 1.82 14.70 3.15
C ARG A 92 2.79 14.93 4.31
N SER A 93 4.08 14.67 4.11
CA SER A 93 5.09 14.61 5.18
C SER A 93 4.64 13.74 6.34
N ALA A 94 4.02 12.58 6.03
CA ALA A 94 3.55 11.61 7.00
C ALA A 94 4.68 10.65 7.41
N SER A 95 4.63 10.16 8.65
CA SER A 95 5.46 9.06 9.12
C SER A 95 4.83 7.74 8.65
N LEU A 96 5.47 7.06 7.70
CA LEU A 96 4.93 5.83 7.10
C LEU A 96 5.52 4.59 7.77
N THR A 97 4.64 3.71 8.25
CA THR A 97 4.92 2.31 8.53
C THR A 97 4.28 1.46 7.43
N ASP A 98 5.09 1.00 6.50
CA ASP A 98 4.63 0.19 5.38
C ASP A 98 4.90 -1.30 5.65
N VAL A 99 3.84 -2.08 5.80
CA VAL A 99 3.90 -3.53 6.02
C VAL A 99 3.17 -4.31 4.91
N THR A 100 2.96 -3.66 3.78
CA THR A 100 2.41 -4.31 2.58
C THR A 100 3.33 -5.44 2.12
N CYS A 101 2.75 -6.54 1.65
CA CYS A 101 3.53 -7.71 1.26
C CYS A 101 2.90 -8.43 0.06
N SER A 102 3.69 -8.65 -0.97
CA SER A 102 3.23 -9.35 -2.19
C SER A 102 2.68 -10.73 -1.84
N GLY A 103 1.54 -11.09 -2.45
CA GLY A 103 0.85 -12.35 -2.19
C GLY A 103 -0.05 -12.38 -0.95
N ALA A 104 -0.09 -11.31 -0.15
CA ALA A 104 -0.89 -11.28 1.07
C ALA A 104 -2.39 -11.49 0.80
N THR A 105 -3.04 -12.26 1.68
CA THR A 105 -4.47 -12.50 1.75
C THR A 105 -5.07 -11.84 3.00
N THR A 106 -6.37 -11.89 3.14
CA THR A 106 -7.04 -11.43 4.39
C THR A 106 -6.60 -12.21 5.62
N ALA A 107 -6.08 -13.43 5.50
CA ALA A 107 -5.55 -14.23 6.60
C ALA A 107 -4.25 -13.63 7.17
N ASP A 108 -3.40 -13.10 6.29
CA ASP A 108 -2.10 -12.52 6.64
C ASP A 108 -2.20 -11.19 7.39
N MET A 109 -3.40 -10.65 7.45
CA MET A 109 -3.69 -9.51 8.32
C MET A 109 -3.58 -9.87 9.80
N THR A 110 -3.86 -11.14 10.19
CA THR A 110 -3.87 -11.58 11.59
C THR A 110 -2.91 -12.73 11.89
N ALA A 111 -2.21 -13.23 10.89
CA ALA A 111 -1.20 -14.29 11.00
C ALA A 111 0.05 -13.89 10.23
N SER A 112 1.18 -14.51 10.57
CA SER A 112 2.42 -14.39 9.78
C SER A 112 2.20 -14.96 8.38
N GLN A 113 2.57 -14.21 7.35
CA GLN A 113 2.48 -14.67 5.96
C GLN A 113 3.56 -15.69 5.64
N THR A 114 4.76 -15.48 6.17
CA THR A 114 5.91 -16.37 6.08
C THR A 114 6.86 -16.09 7.24
N GLU A 115 7.89 -16.92 7.40
CA GLU A 115 8.91 -16.68 8.43
C GLU A 115 9.52 -15.27 8.32
N GLY A 116 9.57 -14.55 9.43
CA GLY A 116 10.08 -13.18 9.49
C GLY A 116 9.11 -12.08 9.04
N VAL A 117 7.93 -12.43 8.51
CA VAL A 117 6.89 -11.46 8.12
C VAL A 117 5.72 -11.56 9.10
N PRO A 118 5.61 -10.65 10.08
CA PRO A 118 4.54 -10.68 11.09
C PRO A 118 3.18 -10.34 10.47
N ALA A 119 2.12 -10.60 11.23
CA ALA A 119 0.77 -10.19 10.87
C ALA A 119 0.69 -8.68 10.61
N GLN A 120 0.14 -8.26 9.48
CA GLN A 120 0.16 -6.85 9.08
C GLN A 120 -0.55 -5.93 10.08
N LEU A 121 -1.63 -6.39 10.71
CA LEU A 121 -2.37 -5.62 11.72
C LEU A 121 -1.56 -5.33 13.00
N ASP A 122 -0.44 -5.99 13.24
CA ASP A 122 0.41 -5.75 14.40
C ASP A 122 1.16 -4.41 14.31
N ALA A 123 1.25 -3.82 13.12
CA ALA A 123 1.77 -2.47 12.91
C ALA A 123 0.83 -1.36 13.43
N LEU A 124 -0.45 -1.68 13.66
CA LEU A 124 -1.46 -0.69 14.08
C LEU A 124 -1.43 -0.47 15.59
N ASN A 125 -1.63 0.80 15.98
CA ASN A 125 -1.77 1.20 17.39
C ASN A 125 -2.78 2.36 17.53
N ARG A 126 -3.04 2.79 18.77
CA ARG A 126 -4.01 3.87 19.04
C ARG A 126 -3.60 5.25 18.53
N GLY A 127 -2.32 5.44 18.24
CA GLY A 127 -1.78 6.70 17.68
C GLY A 127 -1.77 6.71 16.15
N THR A 128 -2.16 5.62 15.49
CA THR A 128 -2.29 5.59 14.02
C THR A 128 -3.38 6.54 13.56
N ASP A 129 -3.06 7.47 12.67
CA ASP A 129 -3.97 8.49 12.13
C ASP A 129 -4.58 8.09 10.79
N LEU A 130 -3.81 7.38 9.95
CA LEU A 130 -4.20 6.99 8.61
C LEU A 130 -3.86 5.52 8.36
N VAL A 131 -4.81 4.78 7.80
CA VAL A 131 -4.59 3.42 7.31
C VAL A 131 -5.05 3.34 5.87
N THR A 132 -4.20 2.82 4.97
CA THR A 132 -4.62 2.35 3.65
C THR A 132 -4.52 0.84 3.56
N ILE A 133 -5.41 0.20 2.80
CA ILE A 133 -5.38 -1.23 2.54
C ILE A 133 -5.87 -1.57 1.14
N THR A 134 -5.09 -2.36 0.40
CA THR A 134 -5.50 -3.04 -0.84
C THR A 134 -5.39 -4.54 -0.59
N ILE A 135 -6.51 -5.28 -0.61
CA ILE A 135 -6.54 -6.70 -0.22
C ILE A 135 -7.73 -7.42 -0.86
N GLY A 136 -7.59 -8.71 -1.07
CA GLY A 136 -8.67 -9.60 -1.54
C GLY A 136 -8.39 -10.23 -2.90
N GLY A 137 -7.50 -9.68 -3.71
CA GLY A 137 -7.13 -10.24 -5.02
C GLY A 137 -6.54 -11.66 -4.88
N ASN A 138 -5.71 -11.89 -3.87
CA ASN A 138 -5.16 -13.22 -3.61
C ASN A 138 -6.18 -14.16 -2.96
N ASP A 139 -7.13 -13.64 -2.17
CA ASP A 139 -8.23 -14.45 -1.59
C ASP A 139 -9.12 -15.08 -2.67
N ILE A 140 -9.32 -14.40 -3.80
CA ILE A 140 -10.09 -14.93 -4.94
C ILE A 140 -9.24 -15.79 -5.90
N GLY A 141 -7.96 -15.98 -5.60
CA GLY A 141 -7.04 -16.78 -6.42
C GLY A 141 -6.65 -16.15 -7.74
N PHE A 142 -6.58 -14.81 -7.82
CA PHE A 142 -6.39 -14.06 -9.08
C PHE A 142 -5.20 -14.56 -9.91
N SER A 143 -4.03 -14.80 -9.30
CA SER A 143 -2.85 -15.31 -10.02
C SER A 143 -3.08 -16.72 -10.60
N THR A 144 -3.78 -17.60 -9.87
CA THR A 144 -4.15 -18.94 -10.33
C THR A 144 -5.12 -18.85 -11.51
N VAL A 145 -6.11 -17.97 -11.43
CA VAL A 145 -7.07 -17.70 -12.51
C VAL A 145 -6.32 -17.28 -13.77
N LEU A 146 -5.45 -16.29 -13.69
CA LEU A 146 -4.67 -15.81 -14.84
C LEU A 146 -3.74 -16.89 -15.41
N GLY A 147 -3.08 -17.66 -14.56
CA GLY A 147 -2.24 -18.78 -14.99
C GLY A 147 -3.03 -19.86 -15.75
N THR A 148 -4.22 -20.21 -15.26
CA THR A 148 -5.14 -21.15 -15.92
C THR A 148 -5.63 -20.59 -17.26
N CYS A 149 -6.05 -19.31 -17.29
CA CYS A 149 -6.47 -18.66 -18.53
C CYS A 149 -5.37 -18.69 -19.59
N ALA A 150 -4.12 -18.36 -19.18
CA ALA A 150 -2.97 -18.39 -20.09
C ALA A 150 -2.71 -19.79 -20.70
N GLN A 151 -2.84 -20.84 -19.88
CA GLN A 151 -2.71 -22.22 -20.36
C GLN A 151 -3.80 -22.61 -21.34
N LEU A 152 -5.05 -22.24 -21.08
CA LEU A 152 -6.20 -22.59 -21.91
C LEU A 152 -6.22 -21.83 -23.25
N THR A 153 -5.64 -20.62 -23.29
CA THR A 153 -5.62 -19.77 -24.48
C THR A 153 -4.98 -20.44 -25.70
N SER A 154 -3.97 -21.31 -25.48
CA SER A 154 -3.28 -21.98 -26.61
C SER A 154 -4.19 -22.87 -27.45
N ALA A 155 -5.25 -23.41 -26.86
CA ALA A 155 -6.22 -24.29 -27.57
C ALA A 155 -7.32 -23.49 -28.27
N ASP A 156 -7.68 -22.31 -27.75
CA ASP A 156 -8.73 -21.46 -28.30
C ASP A 156 -8.44 -19.97 -28.06
N PRO A 157 -7.54 -19.35 -28.83
CA PRO A 157 -7.09 -17.98 -28.60
C PRO A 157 -8.14 -16.90 -28.94
N THR A 158 -9.20 -17.25 -29.68
CA THR A 158 -10.26 -16.32 -30.10
C THR A 158 -11.56 -16.48 -29.32
N GLY A 159 -11.75 -17.63 -28.71
CA GLY A 159 -12.93 -17.93 -27.88
C GLY A 159 -12.84 -17.43 -26.44
N SER A 160 -13.53 -18.14 -25.55
CA SER A 160 -13.60 -17.80 -24.12
C SER A 160 -13.32 -19.05 -23.26
N PRO A 161 -12.17 -19.72 -23.43
CA PRO A 161 -11.88 -20.99 -22.75
C PRO A 161 -11.74 -20.82 -21.24
N CYS A 162 -11.25 -19.67 -20.76
CA CYS A 162 -11.12 -19.37 -19.35
C CYS A 162 -12.50 -19.18 -18.69
N ARG A 163 -13.35 -18.36 -19.28
CA ARG A 163 -14.74 -18.20 -18.83
C ARG A 163 -15.48 -19.55 -18.82
N THR A 164 -15.31 -20.35 -19.87
CA THR A 164 -15.92 -21.68 -19.95
C THR A 164 -15.44 -22.59 -18.83
N HIS A 165 -14.16 -22.53 -18.47
CA HIS A 165 -13.58 -23.31 -17.38
C HIS A 165 -14.17 -22.93 -16.02
N PHE A 166 -14.24 -21.62 -15.71
CA PHE A 166 -14.64 -21.14 -14.37
C PHE A 166 -16.15 -20.91 -14.21
N ALA A 167 -16.91 -20.76 -15.30
CA ALA A 167 -18.33 -20.41 -15.26
C ALA A 167 -19.21 -21.28 -16.17
N GLY A 168 -18.65 -22.24 -16.88
CA GLY A 168 -19.40 -23.05 -17.87
C GLY A 168 -20.37 -24.06 -17.26
N SER A 169 -20.26 -24.40 -15.98
CA SER A 169 -21.17 -25.30 -15.27
C SER A 169 -22.44 -24.63 -14.72
N GLY A 170 -22.60 -23.32 -14.92
CA GLY A 170 -23.73 -22.53 -14.43
C GLY A 170 -23.39 -21.66 -13.21
N ASP A 171 -22.49 -22.12 -12.35
CA ASP A 171 -21.99 -21.32 -11.22
C ASP A 171 -20.62 -20.72 -11.57
N ASP A 172 -20.52 -19.40 -11.45
CA ASP A 172 -19.24 -18.70 -11.68
C ASP A 172 -18.40 -18.78 -10.39
N GLN A 173 -17.35 -19.59 -10.42
CA GLN A 173 -16.46 -19.86 -9.28
C GLN A 173 -15.78 -18.60 -8.78
N ILE A 174 -15.47 -17.62 -9.67
CA ILE A 174 -14.81 -16.37 -9.26
C ILE A 174 -15.82 -15.44 -8.59
N THR A 175 -17.05 -15.36 -9.09
CA THR A 175 -18.14 -14.64 -8.39
C THR A 175 -18.35 -15.20 -6.99
N GLN A 176 -18.33 -16.52 -6.83
CA GLN A 176 -18.46 -17.15 -5.51
C GLN A 176 -17.25 -16.80 -4.62
N ALA A 177 -16.02 -16.87 -5.15
CA ALA A 177 -14.82 -16.49 -4.39
C ALA A 177 -14.84 -15.02 -3.94
N VAL A 178 -15.35 -14.11 -4.79
CA VAL A 178 -15.57 -12.70 -4.41
C VAL A 178 -16.60 -12.58 -3.29
N ALA A 179 -17.70 -13.31 -3.38
CA ALA A 179 -18.73 -13.32 -2.33
C ALA A 179 -18.18 -13.82 -0.99
N ASP A 180 -17.41 -14.92 -1.01
CA ASP A 180 -16.79 -15.52 0.18
C ASP A 180 -15.67 -14.64 0.79
N THR A 181 -15.07 -13.79 -0.01
CA THR A 181 -14.02 -12.84 0.45
C THR A 181 -14.63 -11.64 1.18
N GLY A 182 -15.85 -11.24 0.85
CA GLY A 182 -16.51 -10.09 1.47
C GLY A 182 -16.54 -10.12 3.01
N PRO A 183 -17.03 -11.19 3.67
CA PRO A 183 -17.01 -11.32 5.12
C PRO A 183 -15.61 -11.29 5.74
N LYS A 184 -14.57 -11.78 5.02
CA LYS A 184 -13.18 -11.76 5.46
C LYS A 184 -12.68 -10.31 5.48
N VAL A 185 -12.90 -9.53 4.43
CA VAL A 185 -12.58 -8.09 4.37
C VAL A 185 -13.30 -7.32 5.47
N ALA A 186 -14.59 -7.59 5.70
CA ALA A 186 -15.34 -6.98 6.81
C ALA A 186 -14.71 -7.27 8.19
N LYS A 187 -14.20 -8.49 8.41
CA LYS A 187 -13.47 -8.85 9.63
C LYS A 187 -12.17 -8.08 9.78
N VAL A 188 -11.43 -7.91 8.69
CA VAL A 188 -10.19 -7.10 8.66
C VAL A 188 -10.49 -5.65 9.04
N LEU A 189 -11.48 -5.01 8.42
CA LEU A 189 -11.85 -3.62 8.71
C LEU A 189 -12.25 -3.42 10.19
N ARG A 190 -13.06 -4.33 10.75
CA ARG A 190 -13.38 -4.30 12.19
C ARG A 190 -12.13 -4.42 13.06
N SER A 191 -11.13 -5.18 12.63
CA SER A 191 -9.88 -5.36 13.39
C SER A 191 -8.99 -4.12 13.31
N ILE A 192 -8.97 -3.43 12.17
CA ILE A 192 -8.29 -2.14 12.01
C ILE A 192 -8.90 -1.13 12.99
N HIS A 193 -10.21 -0.94 13.00
CA HIS A 193 -10.87 0.03 13.90
C HIS A 193 -10.69 -0.29 15.39
N ARG A 194 -10.58 -1.57 15.76
CA ARG A 194 -10.28 -1.93 17.17
C ARG A 194 -8.87 -1.54 17.58
N ARG A 195 -7.87 -1.66 16.68
CA ARG A 195 -6.45 -1.38 16.96
C ARG A 195 -6.12 0.11 16.81
N ALA A 196 -6.72 0.77 15.83
CA ALA A 196 -6.55 2.18 15.49
C ALA A 196 -7.90 2.90 15.44
N PRO A 197 -8.56 3.13 16.61
CA PRO A 197 -9.94 3.61 16.69
C PRO A 197 -10.13 5.04 16.17
N HIS A 198 -9.05 5.82 16.07
CA HIS A 198 -9.06 7.20 15.60
C HIS A 198 -8.56 7.35 14.17
N ALA A 199 -8.07 6.26 13.58
CA ALA A 199 -7.51 6.28 12.25
C ALA A 199 -8.59 6.52 11.18
N ARG A 200 -8.26 7.34 10.21
CA ARG A 200 -8.96 7.36 8.93
C ARG A 200 -8.59 6.11 8.14
N VAL A 201 -9.56 5.24 7.88
CA VAL A 201 -9.33 3.99 7.15
C VAL A 201 -9.77 4.15 5.70
N VAL A 202 -8.89 3.78 4.78
CA VAL A 202 -9.08 3.89 3.33
C VAL A 202 -8.85 2.53 2.68
N VAL A 203 -9.89 1.96 2.08
CA VAL A 203 -9.79 0.80 1.21
C VAL A 203 -9.49 1.28 -0.20
N VAL A 204 -8.35 0.91 -0.74
CA VAL A 204 -7.90 1.28 -2.08
C VAL A 204 -8.24 0.12 -3.02
N GLY A 205 -9.00 0.40 -4.08
CA GLY A 205 -9.39 -0.59 -5.09
C GLY A 205 -8.24 -0.97 -6.01
N TYR A 206 -8.48 -1.96 -6.86
CA TYR A 206 -7.56 -2.37 -7.93
C TYR A 206 -7.76 -1.47 -9.16
N PRO A 207 -6.66 -1.10 -9.86
CA PRO A 207 -6.72 -0.31 -11.10
C PRO A 207 -7.24 -1.15 -12.26
N ASP A 208 -7.58 -0.50 -13.39
CA ASP A 208 -8.03 -1.16 -14.63
C ASP A 208 -6.93 -2.04 -15.23
N LEU A 209 -7.13 -3.34 -15.21
CA LEU A 209 -6.15 -4.33 -15.69
C LEU A 209 -6.42 -4.74 -17.15
N PHE A 210 -7.69 -4.80 -17.54
CA PHE A 210 -8.13 -5.40 -18.78
C PHE A 210 -9.00 -4.44 -19.60
N PRO A 211 -8.85 -4.41 -20.94
CA PRO A 211 -9.68 -3.61 -21.83
C PRO A 211 -11.15 -4.06 -21.82
N ASP A 212 -12.02 -3.24 -22.41
CA ASP A 212 -13.43 -3.57 -22.59
C ASP A 212 -13.64 -4.77 -23.51
N ASP A 213 -12.76 -4.97 -24.47
CA ASP A 213 -12.69 -6.14 -25.33
C ASP A 213 -11.24 -6.58 -25.55
N GLY A 214 -11.04 -7.80 -26.06
CA GLY A 214 -9.71 -8.37 -26.28
C GLY A 214 -9.19 -8.20 -27.70
N VAL A 215 -9.81 -7.36 -28.51
CA VAL A 215 -9.45 -7.22 -29.93
C VAL A 215 -8.01 -6.70 -30.05
N GLY A 216 -7.15 -7.51 -30.68
CA GLY A 216 -5.75 -7.19 -30.90
C GLY A 216 -4.84 -7.32 -29.66
N CYS A 217 -5.35 -7.76 -28.52
CA CYS A 217 -4.57 -7.88 -27.28
C CYS A 217 -3.88 -9.23 -27.11
N THR A 218 -4.55 -10.32 -27.50
CA THR A 218 -3.98 -11.68 -27.41
C THR A 218 -2.63 -11.75 -28.11
N SER A 219 -1.58 -12.09 -27.38
CA SER A 219 -0.21 -12.13 -27.88
C SER A 219 0.65 -13.07 -27.04
N LYS A 220 1.94 -13.20 -27.38
CA LYS A 220 2.90 -13.96 -26.56
C LYS A 220 3.14 -13.32 -25.19
N THR A 221 3.03 -11.99 -25.10
CA THR A 221 3.21 -11.24 -23.85
C THR A 221 1.90 -11.05 -23.07
N VAL A 222 0.76 -11.30 -23.74
CA VAL A 222 -0.58 -11.32 -23.13
C VAL A 222 -1.29 -12.59 -23.58
N PRO A 223 -0.96 -13.75 -23.00
CA PRO A 223 -1.49 -15.06 -23.40
C PRO A 223 -2.89 -15.29 -22.82
N LEU A 224 -3.83 -14.41 -23.12
CA LEU A 224 -5.24 -14.50 -22.75
C LEU A 224 -6.07 -14.55 -24.02
N ALA A 225 -7.12 -15.39 -24.04
CA ALA A 225 -7.99 -15.52 -25.20
C ALA A 225 -8.86 -14.26 -25.37
N MET A 226 -9.09 -13.86 -26.61
CA MET A 226 -9.76 -12.62 -26.98
C MET A 226 -11.14 -12.49 -26.31
N GLY A 227 -11.92 -13.55 -26.27
CA GLY A 227 -13.26 -13.54 -25.66
C GLY A 227 -13.29 -13.58 -24.13
N ASP A 228 -12.13 -13.78 -23.47
CA ASP A 228 -12.07 -13.82 -22.01
C ASP A 228 -11.86 -12.43 -21.36
N PHE A 229 -11.38 -11.43 -22.09
CA PHE A 229 -11.05 -10.11 -21.53
C PHE A 229 -12.25 -9.43 -20.86
N ALA A 230 -13.40 -9.40 -21.53
CA ALA A 230 -14.60 -8.78 -20.97
C ALA A 230 -15.03 -9.47 -19.67
N TRP A 231 -14.93 -10.81 -19.58
CA TRP A 231 -15.26 -11.56 -18.38
C TRP A 231 -14.24 -11.29 -17.26
N LEU A 232 -12.93 -11.30 -17.52
CA LEU A 232 -11.88 -10.99 -16.55
C LEU A 232 -12.05 -9.58 -15.98
N ARG A 233 -12.29 -8.59 -16.84
CA ARG A 233 -12.58 -7.21 -16.44
C ARG A 233 -13.83 -7.14 -15.55
N ASP A 234 -14.89 -7.88 -15.88
CA ASP A 234 -16.11 -7.89 -15.08
C ASP A 234 -15.86 -8.51 -13.69
N LYS A 235 -15.01 -9.53 -13.58
CA LYS A 235 -14.57 -10.10 -12.29
C LYS A 235 -13.76 -9.10 -11.45
N GLU A 236 -12.90 -8.33 -12.07
CA GLU A 236 -12.18 -7.24 -11.40
C GLU A 236 -13.13 -6.16 -10.88
N LYS A 237 -14.10 -5.72 -11.70
CA LYS A 237 -15.15 -4.78 -11.29
C LYS A 237 -16.03 -5.34 -10.16
N GLU A 238 -16.30 -6.63 -10.18
CA GLU A 238 -17.05 -7.32 -9.13
C GLU A 238 -16.31 -7.31 -7.80
N LEU A 239 -14.99 -7.61 -7.82
CA LEU A 239 -14.10 -7.50 -6.65
C LEU A 239 -14.08 -6.05 -6.12
N ASN A 240 -13.84 -5.06 -6.96
CA ASN A 240 -13.84 -3.65 -6.60
C ASN A 240 -15.18 -3.19 -6.00
N SER A 241 -16.29 -3.68 -6.55
CA SER A 241 -17.64 -3.41 -6.04
C SER A 241 -17.86 -4.04 -4.66
N MET A 242 -17.36 -5.25 -4.44
CA MET A 242 -17.39 -5.91 -3.12
C MET A 242 -16.57 -5.08 -2.12
N LEU A 243 -15.35 -4.69 -2.44
CA LEU A 243 -14.50 -3.86 -1.59
C LEU A 243 -15.17 -2.53 -1.23
N ALA A 244 -15.79 -1.85 -2.19
CA ALA A 244 -16.52 -0.62 -1.96
C ALA A 244 -17.72 -0.80 -1.01
N ARG A 245 -18.46 -1.93 -1.13
CA ARG A 245 -19.54 -2.26 -0.19
C ARG A 245 -19.00 -2.51 1.22
N GLN A 246 -17.92 -3.31 1.36
CA GLN A 246 -17.35 -3.60 2.67
C GLN A 246 -16.76 -2.36 3.34
N ALA A 247 -16.08 -1.49 2.57
CA ALA A 247 -15.58 -0.22 3.07
C ALA A 247 -16.71 0.64 3.66
N ARG A 248 -17.79 0.84 2.89
CA ARG A 248 -18.95 1.63 3.34
C ARG A 248 -19.60 1.05 4.59
N HIS A 249 -19.81 -0.25 4.65
CA HIS A 249 -20.42 -0.93 5.81
C HIS A 249 -19.47 -0.98 7.01
N GLY A 250 -18.16 -1.01 6.76
CA GLY A 250 -17.12 -1.07 7.78
C GLY A 250 -16.65 0.31 8.28
N GLY A 251 -17.30 1.42 7.89
CA GLY A 251 -16.89 2.76 8.33
C GLY A 251 -15.57 3.25 7.72
N ALA A 252 -15.15 2.66 6.59
CA ALA A 252 -13.97 3.05 5.84
C ALA A 252 -14.34 3.79 4.55
N GLN A 253 -13.42 4.60 4.05
CA GLN A 253 -13.56 5.24 2.75
C GLN A 253 -13.05 4.30 1.64
N TYR A 254 -13.84 4.07 0.59
CA TYR A 254 -13.35 3.42 -0.62
C TYR A 254 -12.73 4.46 -1.57
N VAL A 255 -11.56 4.14 -2.12
CA VAL A 255 -10.90 4.91 -3.19
C VAL A 255 -10.93 4.08 -4.46
N ASN A 256 -11.63 4.60 -5.46
CA ASN A 256 -11.68 4.02 -6.79
C ASN A 256 -10.40 4.37 -7.55
N THR A 257 -9.58 3.39 -7.81
CA THR A 257 -8.38 3.48 -8.66
C THR A 257 -8.64 2.97 -10.07
N TYR A 258 -9.75 2.24 -10.28
CA TYR A 258 -10.14 1.70 -11.58
C TYR A 258 -10.43 2.81 -12.60
N THR A 259 -11.38 3.70 -12.28
CA THR A 259 -11.83 4.74 -13.23
C THR A 259 -10.69 5.67 -13.71
N PRO A 260 -9.77 6.17 -12.86
CA PRO A 260 -8.70 7.02 -13.32
C PRO A 260 -7.61 6.31 -14.11
N THR A 261 -7.61 4.96 -14.17
CA THR A 261 -6.62 4.16 -14.91
C THR A 261 -7.20 3.53 -16.18
N VAL A 262 -8.51 3.72 -16.46
CA VAL A 262 -9.15 3.25 -17.68
C VAL A 262 -8.41 3.76 -18.92
N GLY A 263 -8.12 2.84 -19.85
CA GLY A 263 -7.38 3.13 -21.07
C GLY A 263 -5.85 3.01 -20.94
N HIS A 264 -5.36 2.54 -19.78
CA HIS A 264 -3.96 2.26 -19.51
C HIS A 264 -3.73 0.81 -19.09
N ASP A 265 -4.63 -0.08 -19.51
CA ASP A 265 -4.61 -1.52 -19.27
C ASP A 265 -3.37 -2.21 -19.89
N LEU A 266 -3.21 -3.49 -19.59
CA LEU A 266 -2.06 -4.31 -20.05
C LEU A 266 -1.99 -4.52 -21.57
N CYS A 267 -3.06 -4.19 -22.32
CA CYS A 267 -3.09 -4.31 -23.79
C CYS A 267 -2.54 -3.07 -24.50
N LYS A 268 -2.30 -1.97 -23.78
CA LYS A 268 -1.74 -0.76 -24.36
C LYS A 268 -0.24 -0.93 -24.67
N PRO A 269 0.29 -0.18 -25.64
CA PRO A 269 1.72 -0.16 -25.93
C PRO A 269 2.57 0.26 -24.70
N THR A 270 3.83 -0.17 -24.70
CA THR A 270 4.82 0.32 -23.74
C THR A 270 4.88 1.85 -23.75
N GLY A 271 4.84 2.46 -22.56
CA GLY A 271 4.76 3.91 -22.38
C GLY A 271 3.34 4.47 -22.27
N GLU A 272 2.32 3.75 -22.76
CA GLU A 272 0.91 4.11 -22.58
C GLU A 272 0.26 3.25 -21.48
N ARG A 273 0.66 1.97 -21.36
CA ARG A 273 0.15 1.09 -20.31
C ARG A 273 0.73 1.47 -18.94
N TRP A 274 -0.09 1.33 -17.93
CA TRP A 274 0.27 1.49 -16.53
C TRP A 274 0.28 0.16 -15.79
N ILE A 275 -0.23 -0.87 -16.43
CA ILE A 275 -0.20 -2.28 -15.98
C ILE A 275 0.71 -3.04 -16.93
N GLU A 276 1.71 -3.74 -16.40
CA GLU A 276 2.61 -4.53 -17.22
C GLU A 276 1.94 -5.81 -17.74
N THR A 277 2.47 -6.32 -18.84
CA THR A 277 2.02 -7.59 -19.44
C THR A 277 2.53 -8.80 -18.62
N PHE A 278 2.25 -10.02 -19.05
CA PHE A 278 2.85 -11.23 -18.45
C PHE A 278 4.38 -11.31 -18.67
N ALA A 279 4.91 -10.56 -19.62
CA ALA A 279 6.34 -10.35 -19.83
C ALA A 279 6.64 -8.85 -19.75
N PRO A 280 6.90 -8.32 -18.53
CA PRO A 280 7.10 -6.90 -18.30
C PRO A 280 8.24 -6.31 -19.13
N GLU A 281 8.02 -5.13 -19.71
CA GLU A 281 9.04 -4.36 -20.44
C GLU A 281 9.56 -3.18 -19.61
N THR A 282 8.84 -2.80 -18.56
CA THR A 282 9.31 -1.85 -17.54
C THR A 282 9.40 -2.55 -16.18
N PRO A 283 10.20 -2.03 -15.24
CA PRO A 283 10.36 -2.65 -13.93
C PRO A 283 9.04 -2.68 -13.15
N ALA A 284 8.38 -3.83 -13.15
CA ALA A 284 7.23 -4.20 -12.33
C ALA A 284 7.02 -5.73 -12.42
N ALA A 285 6.23 -6.30 -11.53
CA ALA A 285 5.84 -7.70 -11.64
C ALA A 285 4.83 -7.91 -12.80
N PRO A 286 4.72 -9.13 -13.37
CA PRO A 286 3.72 -9.44 -14.39
C PRO A 286 2.30 -9.10 -13.93
N VAL A 287 1.53 -8.41 -14.79
CA VAL A 287 0.14 -7.99 -14.56
C VAL A 287 -0.02 -7.10 -13.31
N HIS A 288 1.00 -6.31 -12.98
CA HIS A 288 0.97 -5.35 -11.87
C HIS A 288 1.22 -3.92 -12.37
N PRO A 289 0.83 -2.92 -11.57
CA PRO A 289 1.14 -1.53 -11.87
C PRO A 289 2.66 -1.31 -11.99
N ASN A 290 3.07 -0.58 -13.02
CA ASN A 290 4.40 -0.01 -13.11
C ASN A 290 4.47 1.32 -12.31
N ALA A 291 5.61 2.00 -12.33
CA ALA A 291 5.78 3.26 -11.58
C ALA A 291 4.73 4.33 -11.91
N THR A 292 4.24 4.36 -13.16
CA THR A 292 3.17 5.29 -13.58
C THR A 292 1.82 4.86 -13.01
N GLY A 293 1.52 3.56 -13.00
CA GLY A 293 0.33 3.00 -12.37
C GLY A 293 0.29 3.27 -10.87
N GLU A 294 1.40 3.07 -10.17
CA GLU A 294 1.53 3.41 -8.74
C GLU A 294 1.30 4.91 -8.49
N SER A 295 1.84 5.76 -9.36
CA SER A 295 1.62 7.22 -9.29
C SER A 295 0.15 7.60 -9.50
N ALA A 296 -0.55 6.93 -10.41
CA ALA A 296 -1.98 7.13 -10.65
C ALA A 296 -2.82 6.70 -9.44
N MET A 297 -2.53 5.53 -8.85
CA MET A 297 -3.17 5.06 -7.62
C MET A 297 -2.93 6.03 -6.47
N ALA A 298 -1.68 6.51 -6.29
CA ALA A 298 -1.36 7.54 -5.30
C ALA A 298 -2.13 8.83 -5.55
N GLY A 299 -2.31 9.24 -6.80
CA GLY A 299 -3.11 10.39 -7.21
C GLY A 299 -4.55 10.28 -6.74
N ALA A 300 -5.19 9.12 -6.95
CA ALA A 300 -6.54 8.84 -6.49
C ALA A 300 -6.67 8.91 -4.96
N VAL A 301 -5.72 8.31 -4.24
CA VAL A 301 -5.69 8.34 -2.76
C VAL A 301 -5.50 9.78 -2.26
N LYS A 302 -4.55 10.53 -2.80
CA LYS A 302 -4.32 11.95 -2.43
C LYS A 302 -5.56 12.80 -2.64
N ALA A 303 -6.24 12.65 -3.78
CA ALA A 303 -7.48 13.37 -4.08
C ALA A 303 -8.61 13.02 -3.11
N ALA A 304 -8.74 11.75 -2.73
CA ALA A 304 -9.71 11.30 -1.74
C ALA A 304 -9.42 11.88 -0.34
N LEU A 305 -8.15 11.89 0.07
CA LEU A 305 -7.73 12.45 1.36
C LEU A 305 -7.94 13.98 1.44
N ALA A 306 -7.79 14.71 0.33
CA ALA A 306 -7.96 16.17 0.29
C ALA A 306 -9.43 16.62 0.44
N ARG A 307 -10.39 15.82 -0.05
CA ARG A 307 -11.82 16.16 0.00
C ARG A 307 -12.41 16.22 1.40
N HIS A 308 -11.86 15.53 2.37
CA HIS A 308 -12.35 15.48 3.76
C HIS A 308 -11.63 16.44 4.74
N GLY A 309 -10.66 17.20 4.28
CA GLY A 309 -9.96 18.21 5.09
C GLY A 309 -10.58 19.61 5.00
N ARG A 310 -11.76 19.76 4.37
CA ARG A 310 -12.43 21.06 4.15
C ARG A 310 -13.71 21.25 5.00
N HIS A 311 -13.86 20.46 6.08
CA HIS A 311 -14.98 20.62 7.03
C HIS A 311 -14.49 21.06 8.38
#